data_319e7224252ec97869efabddd72109d8
#
_entry.id   319e7224252ec97869efabddd72109d8
#
_cell.length_a   1.000
_cell.length_b   1.000
_cell.length_c   1.000
_cell.angle_alpha   90.00
_cell.angle_beta   90.00
_cell.angle_gamma   90.00
#
_symmetry.space_group_name_H-M   'P 1'
#
loop_
_entity.id
_entity.type
_entity.pdbx_description
1 polymer ?
#
loop_
_entity_poly.entity_id
_entity_poly.type
_entity_poly.pdbx_seq_one_letter_code
_entity_poly.pdbx_strand_id
1 'polypeptide(L)'
;VDIRQLAEADLRGRVGFLPQDVVLFYGTIRDNIALGDPTINDQMILRASTLAGVTEFIRSNPAGFGAQVGERGMSLSGGQRQAVALARALVRDPDILILDEPTSNMDNASEQMIKNRLKAVMGNKTLVLITHRLSMLELVDRLIVMEGGRIIADGPKNEVLRRLREQPAPRTEQ
;
A
#
# COMPACT_ATOMS: atom_id res chain seq x y z
N VAL A 1 -10.21 -21.75 9.27
CA VAL A 1 -8.91 -22.17 9.85
C VAL A 1 -8.41 -21.02 10.71
N ASP A 2 -8.00 -21.29 11.96
CA ASP A 2 -7.40 -20.28 12.84
C ASP A 2 -5.99 -19.96 12.33
N ILE A 3 -5.66 -18.66 12.21
CA ILE A 3 -4.35 -18.21 11.72
C ILE A 3 -3.18 -18.77 12.56
N ARG A 4 -3.41 -19.09 13.82
CA ARG A 4 -2.42 -19.73 14.72
C ARG A 4 -2.05 -21.17 14.32
N GLN A 5 -2.84 -21.77 13.43
CA GLN A 5 -2.61 -23.13 12.90
C GLN A 5 -1.85 -23.11 11.55
N LEU A 6 -1.63 -21.92 10.99
CA LEU A 6 -0.90 -21.77 9.73
C LEU A 6 0.60 -21.65 10.01
N ALA A 7 1.42 -22.21 9.13
CA ALA A 7 2.84 -21.93 9.17
C ALA A 7 3.07 -20.43 8.87
N GLU A 8 3.98 -19.81 9.63
CA GLU A 8 4.25 -18.38 9.53
C GLU A 8 4.69 -17.98 8.11
N ALA A 9 5.46 -18.84 7.43
CA ALA A 9 5.90 -18.63 6.05
C ALA A 9 4.71 -18.60 5.06
N ASP A 10 3.72 -19.48 5.24
CA ASP A 10 2.53 -19.53 4.39
C ASP A 10 1.67 -18.28 4.59
N LEU A 11 1.50 -17.83 5.83
CA LEU A 11 0.76 -16.62 6.15
C LEU A 11 1.45 -15.38 5.54
N ARG A 12 2.77 -15.25 5.72
CA ARG A 12 3.56 -14.14 5.15
C ARG A 12 3.55 -14.14 3.63
N GLY A 13 3.48 -15.31 2.99
CA GLY A 13 3.36 -15.42 1.53
C GLY A 13 2.03 -14.90 0.97
N ARG A 14 0.96 -14.95 1.79
CA ARG A 14 -0.41 -14.58 1.38
C ARG A 14 -0.82 -13.17 1.78
N VAL A 15 -0.04 -12.49 2.63
CA VAL A 15 -0.33 -11.15 3.13
C VAL A 15 0.74 -10.17 2.63
N GLY A 16 0.32 -9.20 1.83
CA GLY A 16 1.14 -8.04 1.48
C GLY A 16 0.87 -6.92 2.50
N PHE A 17 1.93 -6.36 3.08
CA PHE A 17 1.81 -5.30 4.06
C PHE A 17 2.66 -4.08 3.68
N LEU A 18 2.04 -2.91 3.65
CA LEU A 18 2.69 -1.61 3.51
C LEU A 18 2.45 -0.79 4.79
N PRO A 19 3.46 -0.58 5.63
CA PRO A 19 3.34 0.27 6.82
C PRO A 19 3.37 1.76 6.45
N GLN A 20 2.86 2.61 7.33
CA GLN A 20 2.91 4.06 7.21
C GLN A 20 4.36 4.58 7.11
N ASP A 21 5.22 4.10 8.03
CA ASP A 21 6.64 4.44 8.03
C ASP A 21 7.43 3.46 7.18
N VAL A 22 7.72 3.88 5.96
CA VAL A 22 8.47 3.06 5.00
C VAL A 22 9.95 3.05 5.32
N VAL A 23 10.49 1.85 5.56
CA VAL A 23 11.93 1.61 5.70
C VAL A 23 12.44 0.83 4.50
N LEU A 24 13.43 1.39 3.80
CA LEU A 24 14.20 0.68 2.78
C LEU A 24 15.56 0.27 3.35
N PHE A 25 15.99 -0.93 2.97
CA PHE A 25 17.30 -1.47 3.36
C PHE A 25 18.36 -0.96 2.39
N TYR A 26 19.61 -0.88 2.88
CA TYR A 26 20.73 -0.60 2.00
C TYR A 26 20.85 -1.66 0.89
N GLY A 27 21.02 -1.21 -0.34
CA GLY A 27 21.05 -2.07 -1.53
C GLY A 27 20.33 -1.44 -2.71
N THR A 28 19.99 -2.24 -3.69
CA THR A 28 19.32 -1.81 -4.92
C THR A 28 17.78 -1.72 -4.74
N ILE A 29 17.12 -1.11 -5.70
CA ILE A 29 15.64 -1.14 -5.80
C ILE A 29 15.16 -2.60 -5.88
N ARG A 30 15.85 -3.44 -6.68
CA ARG A 30 15.57 -4.87 -6.80
C ARG A 30 15.63 -5.57 -5.44
N ASP A 31 16.71 -5.38 -4.70
CA ASP A 31 16.92 -6.03 -3.40
C ASP A 31 15.82 -5.64 -2.41
N ASN A 32 15.39 -4.39 -2.46
CA ASN A 32 14.32 -3.88 -1.63
C ASN A 32 12.95 -4.45 -1.97
N ILE A 33 12.67 -4.74 -3.22
CA ILE A 33 11.41 -5.37 -3.63
C ILE A 33 11.41 -6.86 -3.30
N ALA A 34 12.53 -7.55 -3.60
CA ALA A 34 12.65 -9.01 -3.42
C ALA A 34 12.93 -9.43 -1.96
N LEU A 35 13.51 -8.56 -1.13
CA LEU A 35 13.92 -8.85 0.27
C LEU A 35 14.80 -10.11 0.40
N GLY A 36 15.65 -10.38 -0.58
CA GLY A 36 16.52 -11.54 -0.57
C GLY A 36 15.84 -12.88 -0.82
N ASP A 37 14.58 -12.87 -1.20
CA ASP A 37 13.85 -14.10 -1.53
C ASP A 37 14.25 -14.63 -2.91
N PRO A 38 14.90 -15.79 -3.01
CA PRO A 38 15.35 -16.35 -4.28
C PRO A 38 14.23 -16.81 -5.20
N THR A 39 13.01 -16.96 -4.69
CA THR A 39 11.84 -17.35 -5.49
C THR A 39 11.24 -16.21 -6.29
N ILE A 40 11.60 -14.96 -5.97
CA ILE A 40 11.12 -13.77 -6.67
C ILE A 40 11.97 -13.52 -7.91
N ASN A 41 11.36 -13.74 -9.07
CA ASN A 41 12.00 -13.56 -10.36
C ASN A 41 11.77 -12.15 -10.94
N ASP A 42 12.45 -11.83 -12.06
CA ASP A 42 12.40 -10.52 -12.70
C ASP A 42 11.01 -10.15 -13.20
N GLN A 43 10.22 -11.12 -13.65
CA GLN A 43 8.86 -10.88 -14.11
C GLN A 43 7.94 -10.45 -12.96
N MET A 44 8.07 -11.07 -11.79
CA MET A 44 7.33 -10.69 -10.59
C MET A 44 7.71 -9.27 -10.15
N ILE A 45 9.01 -8.94 -10.15
CA ILE A 45 9.50 -7.61 -9.82
C ILE A 45 8.95 -6.57 -10.80
N LEU A 46 9.03 -6.84 -12.10
CA LEU A 46 8.53 -5.93 -13.14
C LEU A 46 7.02 -5.69 -12.99
N ARG A 47 6.23 -6.75 -12.78
CA ARG A 47 4.78 -6.66 -12.56
C ARG A 47 4.46 -5.79 -11.34
N ALA A 48 5.03 -6.10 -10.19
CA ALA A 48 4.80 -5.34 -8.96
C ALA A 48 5.24 -3.88 -9.09
N SER A 49 6.39 -3.64 -9.73
CA SER A 49 6.94 -2.31 -9.97
C SER A 49 6.07 -1.47 -10.90
N THR A 50 5.48 -2.09 -11.91
CA THR A 50 4.52 -1.41 -12.81
C THR A 50 3.25 -1.02 -12.05
N LEU A 51 2.73 -1.91 -11.21
CA LEU A 51 1.55 -1.63 -10.38
C LEU A 51 1.81 -0.50 -9.38
N ALA A 52 2.98 -0.51 -8.75
CA ALA A 52 3.34 0.47 -7.71
C ALA A 52 3.88 1.80 -8.25
N GLY A 53 4.10 1.94 -9.57
CA GLY A 53 4.65 3.17 -10.15
C GLY A 53 6.18 3.28 -10.11
N VAL A 54 6.90 2.21 -9.73
CA VAL A 54 8.37 2.21 -9.72
C VAL A 54 8.93 2.38 -11.13
N THR A 55 8.30 1.75 -12.13
CA THR A 55 8.76 1.79 -13.53
C THR A 55 8.79 3.21 -14.11
N GLU A 56 7.99 4.13 -13.61
CA GLU A 56 7.97 5.51 -14.09
C GLU A 56 9.27 6.24 -13.82
N PHE A 57 9.81 6.13 -12.61
CA PHE A 57 11.03 6.86 -12.26
C PHE A 57 12.32 6.11 -12.58
N ILE A 58 12.31 4.77 -12.68
CA ILE A 58 13.53 4.04 -13.06
C ILE A 58 13.85 4.12 -14.55
N ARG A 59 12.87 4.46 -15.42
CA ARG A 59 13.11 4.60 -16.87
C ARG A 59 14.20 5.60 -17.23
N SER A 60 14.33 6.67 -16.44
CA SER A 60 15.36 7.69 -16.64
C SER A 60 16.69 7.35 -15.96
N ASN A 61 16.76 6.28 -15.19
CA ASN A 61 17.97 5.87 -14.48
C ASN A 61 18.69 4.76 -15.25
N PRO A 62 19.95 4.99 -15.72
CA PRO A 62 20.71 3.97 -16.46
C PRO A 62 20.89 2.65 -15.69
N ALA A 63 20.92 2.69 -14.37
CA ALA A 63 21.03 1.50 -13.52
C ALA A 63 19.69 0.73 -13.37
N GLY A 64 18.56 1.31 -13.77
CA GLY A 64 17.25 0.68 -13.68
C GLY A 64 16.95 0.13 -12.28
N PHE A 65 16.59 -1.14 -12.18
CA PHE A 65 16.37 -1.83 -10.90
C PHE A 65 17.65 -2.02 -10.07
N GLY A 66 18.83 -1.90 -10.66
CA GLY A 66 20.13 -1.91 -9.98
C GLY A 66 20.48 -0.57 -9.30
N ALA A 67 19.65 0.46 -9.43
CA ALA A 67 19.86 1.74 -8.78
C ALA A 67 19.89 1.59 -7.26
N GLN A 68 20.93 2.16 -6.62
CA GLN A 68 21.11 2.15 -5.18
C GLN A 68 20.11 3.09 -4.49
N VAL A 69 19.40 2.59 -3.49
CA VAL A 69 18.45 3.40 -2.72
C VAL A 69 19.11 4.28 -1.65
N GLY A 70 20.37 3.99 -1.34
CA GLY A 70 21.11 4.67 -0.27
C GLY A 70 20.69 4.22 1.13
N GLU A 71 21.31 4.81 2.13
CA GLU A 71 20.96 4.54 3.52
C GLU A 71 19.51 4.96 3.79
N ARG A 72 18.69 4.04 4.32
CA ARG A 72 17.24 4.23 4.57
C ARG A 72 16.45 4.81 3.38
N GLY A 73 16.95 4.61 2.15
CA GLY A 73 16.29 5.11 0.95
C GLY A 73 16.50 6.60 0.67
N MET A 74 17.56 7.22 1.22
CA MET A 74 17.81 8.68 1.09
C MET A 74 18.08 9.13 -0.35
N SER A 75 18.45 8.22 -1.26
CA SER A 75 18.61 8.53 -2.69
C SER A 75 17.28 8.67 -3.44
N LEU A 76 16.17 8.38 -2.79
CA LEU A 76 14.82 8.41 -3.36
C LEU A 76 13.96 9.52 -2.72
N SER A 77 13.03 10.08 -3.49
CA SER A 77 11.99 10.95 -2.93
C SER A 77 11.05 10.17 -2.02
N GLY A 78 10.24 10.85 -1.19
CA GLY A 78 9.25 10.21 -0.32
C GLY A 78 8.28 9.31 -1.10
N GLY A 79 7.74 9.81 -2.22
CA GLY A 79 6.85 9.05 -3.10
C GLY A 79 7.53 7.85 -3.77
N GLN A 80 8.81 8.00 -4.18
CA GLN A 80 9.58 6.88 -4.74
C GLN A 80 9.84 5.79 -3.71
N ARG A 81 10.19 6.14 -2.46
CA ARG A 81 10.32 5.17 -1.35
C ARG A 81 9.02 4.42 -1.13
N GLN A 82 7.90 5.13 -1.11
CA GLN A 82 6.57 4.54 -0.94
C GLN A 82 6.20 3.61 -2.09
N ALA A 83 6.51 3.99 -3.34
CA ALA A 83 6.31 3.14 -4.51
C ALA A 83 7.13 1.83 -4.42
N VAL A 84 8.41 1.88 -3.99
CA VAL A 84 9.23 0.68 -3.80
C VAL A 84 8.65 -0.22 -2.71
N ALA A 85 8.18 0.35 -1.59
CA ALA A 85 7.57 -0.42 -0.51
C ALA A 85 6.21 -1.03 -0.93
N LEU A 86 5.43 -0.34 -1.74
CA LEU A 86 4.21 -0.87 -2.32
C LEU A 86 4.51 -2.02 -3.31
N ALA A 87 5.55 -1.89 -4.15
CA ALA A 87 6.00 -2.98 -5.02
C ALA A 87 6.41 -4.22 -4.20
N ARG A 88 7.13 -4.03 -3.08
CA ARG A 88 7.47 -5.08 -2.12
C ARG A 88 6.22 -5.80 -1.58
N ALA A 89 5.20 -5.06 -1.21
CA ALA A 89 3.94 -5.64 -0.71
C ALA A 89 3.18 -6.44 -1.79
N LEU A 90 3.34 -6.06 -3.06
CA LEU A 90 2.62 -6.66 -4.20
C LEU A 90 3.38 -7.80 -4.89
N VAL A 91 4.70 -7.94 -4.66
CA VAL A 91 5.57 -8.79 -5.49
C VAL A 91 5.18 -10.27 -5.50
N ARG A 92 4.65 -10.78 -4.39
CA ARG A 92 4.16 -12.17 -4.25
C ARG A 92 2.72 -12.36 -4.71
N ASP A 93 2.06 -11.34 -5.23
CA ASP A 93 0.64 -11.34 -5.63
C ASP A 93 -0.30 -11.82 -4.49
N PRO A 94 -0.23 -11.21 -3.31
CA PRO A 94 -0.90 -11.71 -2.10
C PRO A 94 -2.42 -11.73 -2.22
N ASP A 95 -3.09 -12.64 -1.50
CA ASP A 95 -4.56 -12.72 -1.41
C ASP A 95 -5.14 -11.61 -0.52
N ILE A 96 -4.36 -11.16 0.46
CA ILE A 96 -4.73 -10.10 1.40
C ILE A 96 -3.69 -8.97 1.30
N LEU A 97 -4.16 -7.76 1.08
CA LEU A 97 -3.32 -6.57 1.02
C LEU A 97 -3.71 -5.60 2.12
N ILE A 98 -2.76 -5.28 2.99
CA ILE A 98 -2.94 -4.32 4.09
C ILE A 98 -2.08 -3.10 3.78
N LEU A 99 -2.71 -1.96 3.56
CA LEU A 99 -2.04 -0.71 3.21
C LEU A 99 -2.34 0.36 4.25
N ASP A 100 -1.29 0.87 4.87
CA ASP A 100 -1.38 1.98 5.82
C ASP A 100 -0.84 3.25 5.17
N GLU A 101 -1.72 4.21 4.90
CA GLU A 101 -1.45 5.49 4.22
C GLU A 101 -0.62 5.34 2.92
N PRO A 102 -1.03 4.48 1.96
CA PRO A 102 -0.19 4.06 0.84
C PRO A 102 0.21 5.19 -0.12
N THR A 103 -0.44 6.34 -0.05
CA THR A 103 -0.20 7.48 -0.96
C THR A 103 0.10 8.78 -0.22
N SER A 104 0.39 8.74 1.09
CA SER A 104 0.59 9.94 1.93
C SER A 104 1.69 10.88 1.41
N ASN A 105 2.76 10.33 0.83
CA ASN A 105 3.91 11.09 0.31
C ASN A 105 3.87 11.27 -1.21
N MET A 106 2.71 11.11 -1.85
CA MET A 106 2.54 11.20 -3.29
C MET A 106 1.70 12.44 -3.68
N ASP A 107 1.97 12.96 -4.86
CA ASP A 107 1.12 13.95 -5.48
C ASP A 107 -0.19 13.32 -6.00
N ASN A 108 -1.18 14.17 -6.32
CA ASN A 108 -2.51 13.71 -6.73
C ASN A 108 -2.49 12.88 -8.03
N ALA A 109 -1.57 13.16 -8.95
CA ALA A 109 -1.48 12.42 -10.21
C ALA A 109 -0.94 11.00 -9.97
N SER A 110 0.11 10.87 -9.17
CA SER A 110 0.67 9.58 -8.74
C SER A 110 -0.33 8.77 -7.92
N GLU A 111 -1.07 9.41 -6.99
CA GLU A 111 -2.13 8.76 -6.24
C GLU A 111 -3.21 8.19 -7.16
N GLN A 112 -3.72 9.00 -8.10
CA GLN A 112 -4.77 8.56 -9.02
C GLN A 112 -4.31 7.39 -9.89
N MET A 113 -3.06 7.40 -10.34
CA MET A 113 -2.47 6.33 -11.12
C MET A 113 -2.42 5.02 -10.32
N ILE A 114 -1.91 5.07 -9.08
CA ILE A 114 -1.83 3.91 -8.20
C ILE A 114 -3.22 3.39 -7.84
N LYS A 115 -4.16 4.28 -7.52
CA LYS A 115 -5.56 3.91 -7.26
C LYS A 115 -6.16 3.12 -8.41
N ASN A 116 -6.02 3.61 -9.65
CA ASN A 116 -6.56 2.93 -10.83
C ASN A 116 -5.91 1.55 -11.05
N ARG A 117 -4.60 1.45 -10.84
CA ARG A 117 -3.87 0.17 -10.97
C ARG A 117 -4.26 -0.83 -9.89
N LEU A 118 -4.37 -0.40 -8.63
CA LEU A 118 -4.84 -1.25 -7.55
C LEU A 118 -6.26 -1.74 -7.83
N LYS A 119 -7.17 -0.86 -8.26
CA LYS A 119 -8.53 -1.24 -8.63
C LYS A 119 -8.58 -2.34 -9.69
N ALA A 120 -7.69 -2.28 -10.68
CA ALA A 120 -7.62 -3.27 -11.75
C ALA A 120 -7.13 -4.65 -11.29
N VAL A 121 -6.34 -4.74 -10.22
CA VAL A 121 -5.72 -6.00 -9.77
C VAL A 121 -6.33 -6.58 -8.50
N MET A 122 -7.17 -5.81 -7.79
CA MET A 122 -7.78 -6.28 -6.53
C MET A 122 -8.75 -7.45 -6.74
N GLY A 123 -9.53 -7.48 -7.81
CA GLY A 123 -10.39 -8.62 -8.18
C GLY A 123 -11.06 -9.28 -6.96
N ASN A 124 -10.71 -10.55 -6.70
CA ASN A 124 -11.19 -11.34 -5.56
C ASN A 124 -10.29 -11.24 -4.31
N LYS A 125 -9.36 -10.28 -4.26
CA LYS A 125 -8.46 -10.09 -3.12
C LYS A 125 -9.13 -9.30 -2.01
N THR A 126 -8.65 -9.50 -0.78
CA THR A 126 -9.08 -8.69 0.37
C THR A 126 -8.17 -7.47 0.52
N LEU A 127 -8.74 -6.28 0.54
CA LEU A 127 -8.03 -5.04 0.83
C LEU A 127 -8.43 -4.50 2.21
N VAL A 128 -7.44 -4.31 3.07
CA VAL A 128 -7.55 -3.50 4.28
C VAL A 128 -6.78 -2.21 4.04
N LEU A 129 -7.49 -1.10 3.99
CA LEU A 129 -6.93 0.20 3.69
C LEU A 129 -7.13 1.14 4.87
N ILE A 130 -6.04 1.67 5.42
CA ILE A 130 -6.04 2.72 6.42
C ILE A 130 -5.66 4.00 5.69
N THR A 131 -6.54 5.00 5.71
CA THR A 131 -6.28 6.28 5.04
C THR A 131 -7.19 7.40 5.54
N HIS A 132 -6.68 8.63 5.49
CA HIS A 132 -7.46 9.84 5.66
C HIS A 132 -7.85 10.49 4.31
N ARG A 133 -7.40 9.92 3.17
CA ARG A 133 -7.68 10.44 1.83
C ARG A 133 -8.99 9.87 1.29
N LEU A 134 -9.99 10.73 1.14
CA LEU A 134 -11.33 10.34 0.66
C LEU A 134 -11.31 9.74 -0.75
N SER A 135 -10.36 10.17 -1.61
CA SER A 135 -10.16 9.62 -2.96
C SER A 135 -9.86 8.13 -2.97
N MET A 136 -9.17 7.62 -1.95
CA MET A 136 -8.81 6.22 -1.83
C MET A 136 -9.97 5.32 -1.40
N LEU A 137 -11.05 5.89 -0.84
CA LEU A 137 -12.24 5.13 -0.46
C LEU A 137 -13.00 4.49 -1.63
N GLU A 138 -12.68 4.90 -2.86
CA GLU A 138 -13.21 4.23 -4.06
C GLU A 138 -12.77 2.75 -4.18
N LEU A 139 -11.68 2.36 -3.50
CA LEU A 139 -11.13 1.01 -3.52
C LEU A 139 -11.83 0.03 -2.58
N VAL A 140 -12.68 0.52 -1.68
CA VAL A 140 -13.30 -0.29 -0.62
C VAL A 140 -14.82 -0.19 -0.65
N ASP A 141 -15.49 -1.23 -0.12
CA ASP A 141 -16.95 -1.32 -0.06
C ASP A 141 -17.51 -1.09 1.34
N ARG A 142 -16.69 -1.31 2.37
CA ARG A 142 -17.03 -1.16 3.79
C ARG A 142 -16.11 -0.13 4.44
N LEU A 143 -16.65 0.67 5.34
CA LEU A 143 -15.89 1.62 6.15
C LEU A 143 -16.03 1.31 7.63
N ILE A 144 -14.90 1.40 8.32
CA ILE A 144 -14.82 1.45 9.77
C ILE A 144 -14.23 2.80 10.13
N VAL A 145 -14.99 3.63 10.84
CA VAL A 145 -14.53 4.96 11.30
C VAL A 145 -14.14 4.87 12.76
N MET A 146 -12.93 5.32 13.05
CA MET A 146 -12.37 5.29 14.42
C MET A 146 -12.09 6.70 14.91
N GLU A 147 -12.42 6.96 16.15
CA GLU A 147 -12.12 8.20 16.86
C GLU A 147 -11.79 7.90 18.32
N GLY A 148 -10.71 8.49 18.85
CA GLY A 148 -10.30 8.26 20.25
C GLY A 148 -10.09 6.78 20.61
N GLY A 149 -9.65 5.94 19.66
CA GLY A 149 -9.43 4.50 19.87
C GLY A 149 -10.73 3.67 19.89
N ARG A 150 -11.88 4.25 19.50
CA ARG A 150 -13.18 3.57 19.46
C ARG A 150 -13.75 3.57 18.06
N ILE A 151 -14.47 2.50 17.71
CA ILE A 151 -15.23 2.44 16.46
C ILE A 151 -16.50 3.26 16.68
N ILE A 152 -16.66 4.34 15.89
CA ILE A 152 -17.84 5.22 15.93
C ILE A 152 -18.81 4.92 14.79
N ALA A 153 -18.36 4.31 13.70
CA ALA A 153 -19.23 3.82 12.63
C ALA A 153 -18.59 2.60 11.96
N ASP A 154 -19.43 1.65 11.53
CA ASP A 154 -19.05 0.47 10.79
C ASP A 154 -20.19 0.06 9.87
N GLY A 155 -19.91 -0.23 8.60
CA GLY A 155 -20.91 -0.67 7.64
C GLY A 155 -20.55 -0.41 6.19
N PRO A 156 -21.52 -0.60 5.28
CA PRO A 156 -21.37 -0.27 3.85
C PRO A 156 -20.94 1.18 3.67
N LYS A 157 -19.94 1.41 2.81
CA LYS A 157 -19.32 2.72 2.59
C LYS A 157 -20.33 3.86 2.42
N ASN A 158 -21.31 3.67 1.54
CA ASN A 158 -22.27 4.74 1.22
C ASN A 158 -23.18 5.10 2.40
N GLU A 159 -23.53 4.12 3.23
CA GLU A 159 -24.33 4.35 4.43
C GLU A 159 -23.54 5.09 5.50
N VAL A 160 -22.31 4.67 5.73
CA VAL A 160 -21.40 5.33 6.70
C VAL A 160 -21.15 6.77 6.30
N LEU A 161 -20.80 7.02 5.02
CA LEU A 161 -20.57 8.38 4.52
C LEU A 161 -21.80 9.27 4.61
N ARG A 162 -23.01 8.73 4.38
CA ARG A 162 -24.25 9.47 4.56
C ARG A 162 -24.46 9.86 6.03
N ARG A 163 -24.32 8.91 6.95
CA ARG A 163 -24.48 9.17 8.40
C ARG A 163 -23.50 10.24 8.91
N LEU A 164 -22.27 10.21 8.46
CA LEU A 164 -21.24 11.21 8.84
C LEU A 164 -21.56 12.61 8.31
N ARG A 165 -22.21 12.73 7.16
CA ARG A 165 -22.65 14.03 6.62
C ARG A 165 -23.87 14.60 7.34
N GLU A 166 -24.76 13.73 7.84
CA GLU A 166 -26.00 14.09 8.53
C GLU A 166 -25.76 14.40 10.02
N GLN A 167 -24.66 13.93 10.61
CA GLN A 167 -24.28 14.27 11.99
C GLN A 167 -23.57 15.65 11.98
N PRO A 168 -24.11 16.67 12.67
CA PRO A 168 -23.36 17.90 12.86
C PRO A 168 -22.08 17.59 13.64
N ALA A 169 -20.94 18.19 13.19
CA ALA A 169 -19.67 18.04 13.86
C ALA A 169 -19.82 18.27 15.39
N PRO A 170 -19.24 17.43 16.24
CA PRO A 170 -19.27 17.65 17.67
C PRO A 170 -18.74 19.06 17.94
N ARG A 171 -19.55 19.90 18.61
CA ARG A 171 -19.09 21.20 19.05
C ARG A 171 -17.93 20.94 20.01
N THR A 172 -16.73 21.30 19.62
CA THR A 172 -15.59 21.45 20.52
C THR A 172 -15.97 22.51 21.55
N GLU A 173 -16.38 22.07 22.72
CA GLU A 173 -16.46 22.95 23.89
C GLU A 173 -15.00 23.36 24.22
N GLN A 174 -14.80 24.66 24.18
CA GLN A 174 -13.56 25.36 24.55
C GLN A 174 -13.33 25.27 26.04
#